data_f07ca2672c29182e229c270657391d8e
#
_entry.id   f07ca2672c29182e229c270657391d8e
#
_cell.length_a   1.000
_cell.length_b   1.000
_cell.length_c   1.000
_cell.angle_alpha   90.00
_cell.angle_beta   90.00
_cell.angle_gamma   90.00
#
_symmetry.space_group_name_H-M   'P 1'
#
loop_
_entity.id
_entity.type
_entity.pdbx_description
1 polymer ?
#
loop_
_entity_poly.entity_id
_entity_poly.type
_entity_poly.pdbx_seq_one_letter_code
_entity_poly.pdbx_strand_id
1 'polypeptide(L)'
;MLAQAPVVVIAAGAGSPTLLTDRWPLQPVRGQVSWGRYAAHLPPPAPFPANGHGNVVPSFGLCSNNESAGEAFERAWIMGSTFERNVTELPASAADQQAAHASHWDKLQTLLPTAARQLAPRFEARLAHAAETTDTPPAVEHWAAVRCTAPDRLPIVGPVDAQALPGLWVCTAMGARGLTLALLCGELLAARLNAEPLPLDAKLARALSSERM
;
A
#
# COMPACT_ATOMS: atom_id res chain seq x y z
N MET A 1 9.78 15.46 -28.19
CA MET A 1 8.63 15.83 -27.34
C MET A 1 7.63 14.71 -27.45
N LEU A 2 7.26 14.07 -26.33
CA LEU A 2 6.31 12.93 -26.34
C LEU A 2 4.85 13.41 -26.27
N ALA A 3 4.59 14.43 -25.44
CA ALA A 3 3.27 15.03 -25.28
C ALA A 3 3.40 16.46 -24.74
N GLN A 4 2.36 17.28 -24.91
CA GLN A 4 2.21 18.61 -24.32
C GLN A 4 0.78 18.77 -23.83
N ALA A 5 0.61 19.31 -22.61
CA ALA A 5 -0.69 19.57 -22.02
C ALA A 5 -0.64 20.88 -21.21
N PRO A 6 -1.76 21.63 -21.11
CA PRO A 6 -1.84 22.84 -20.29
C PRO A 6 -1.75 22.54 -18.78
N VAL A 7 -2.11 21.33 -18.37
CA VAL A 7 -2.02 20.84 -16.98
C VAL A 7 -1.35 19.47 -16.99
N VAL A 8 -0.37 19.30 -16.11
CA VAL A 8 0.31 18.03 -15.85
C VAL A 8 0.27 17.74 -14.36
N VAL A 9 -0.16 16.54 -13.98
CA VAL A 9 -0.22 16.09 -12.58
C VAL A 9 0.78 14.98 -12.35
N ILE A 10 1.72 15.19 -11.44
CA ILE A 10 2.66 14.14 -10.99
C ILE A 10 2.00 13.35 -9.85
N ALA A 11 1.58 12.12 -10.16
CA ALA A 11 1.00 11.17 -9.21
C ALA A 11 1.78 9.84 -9.21
N ALA A 12 3.11 9.92 -9.33
CA ALA A 12 3.98 8.78 -9.62
C ALA A 12 4.46 8.01 -8.36
N GLY A 13 3.86 8.25 -7.19
CA GLY A 13 4.22 7.54 -5.95
C GLY A 13 5.72 7.63 -5.65
N ALA A 14 6.42 6.50 -5.56
CA ALA A 14 7.86 6.44 -5.28
C ALA A 14 8.73 7.02 -6.42
N GLY A 15 8.20 7.18 -7.63
CA GLY A 15 8.87 7.86 -8.74
C GLY A 15 8.76 9.40 -8.70
N SER A 16 7.91 9.94 -7.82
CA SER A 16 7.71 11.40 -7.73
C SER A 16 8.98 12.19 -7.41
N PRO A 17 9.88 11.75 -6.51
CA PRO A 17 11.13 12.50 -6.22
C PRO A 17 11.95 12.76 -7.47
N THR A 18 12.19 11.75 -8.29
CA THR A 18 12.99 11.88 -9.53
C THR A 18 12.36 12.87 -10.52
N LEU A 19 11.01 12.85 -10.64
CA LEU A 19 10.30 13.77 -11.55
C LEU A 19 10.25 15.21 -11.02
N LEU A 20 10.37 15.39 -9.72
CA LEU A 20 10.31 16.67 -9.02
C LEU A 20 11.70 17.22 -8.65
N THR A 21 12.78 16.61 -9.18
CA THR A 21 14.17 17.00 -8.90
C THR A 21 14.44 17.17 -7.40
N ASP A 22 13.95 16.23 -6.59
CA ASP A 22 14.11 16.20 -5.13
C ASP A 22 13.63 17.47 -4.39
N ARG A 23 12.65 18.17 -4.96
CA ARG A 23 12.10 19.42 -4.41
C ARG A 23 11.59 19.28 -2.97
N TRP A 24 11.07 18.11 -2.63
CA TRP A 24 10.59 17.79 -1.28
C TRP A 24 11.31 16.56 -0.72
N PRO A 25 11.53 16.49 0.60
CA PRO A 25 12.21 15.36 1.25
C PRO A 25 11.30 14.12 1.30
N LEU A 26 10.90 13.63 0.14
CA LEU A 26 10.08 12.43 0.00
C LEU A 26 10.91 11.19 0.27
N GLN A 27 10.36 10.27 1.08
CA GLN A 27 11.03 9.05 1.48
C GLN A 27 10.34 7.82 0.91
N PRO A 28 11.05 6.95 0.20
CA PRO A 28 10.54 5.64 -0.17
C PRO A 28 10.50 4.74 1.07
N VAL A 29 9.42 3.97 1.20
CA VAL A 29 9.25 2.98 2.28
C VAL A 29 8.70 1.70 1.69
N ARG A 30 9.55 0.67 1.57
CA ARG A 30 9.10 -0.66 1.17
C ARG A 30 8.21 -1.27 2.25
N GLY A 31 7.12 -1.85 1.85
CA GLY A 31 6.24 -2.62 2.71
C GLY A 31 6.03 -4.00 2.15
N GLN A 32 6.14 -4.99 3.01
CA GLN A 32 5.90 -6.39 2.69
C GLN A 32 4.71 -6.91 3.47
N VAL A 33 3.97 -7.84 2.89
CA VAL A 33 2.84 -8.51 3.52
C VAL A 33 2.92 -10.01 3.31
N SER A 34 2.35 -10.76 4.24
CA SER A 34 2.07 -12.19 4.11
C SER A 34 0.58 -12.36 3.81
N TRP A 35 0.24 -13.17 2.84
CA TRP A 35 -1.15 -13.43 2.50
C TRP A 35 -1.35 -14.89 2.10
N GLY A 36 -2.58 -15.34 2.08
CA GLY A 36 -2.87 -16.70 1.66
C GLY A 36 -4.34 -16.87 1.28
N ARG A 37 -4.61 -17.90 0.49
CA ARG A 37 -5.93 -18.21 -0.04
C ARG A 37 -6.66 -19.19 0.85
N TYR A 38 -7.98 -19.16 0.81
CA TYR A 38 -8.85 -20.17 1.39
C TYR A 38 -10.16 -20.27 0.62
N ALA A 39 -10.79 -21.44 0.68
CA ALA A 39 -12.03 -21.69 -0.03
C ALA A 39 -13.18 -20.84 0.54
N ALA A 40 -14.03 -20.30 -0.30
CA ALA A 40 -15.10 -19.37 0.10
C ALA A 40 -16.13 -19.95 1.10
N HIS A 41 -16.28 -21.27 1.12
CA HIS A 41 -17.17 -21.94 2.07
C HIS A 41 -16.57 -22.10 3.49
N LEU A 42 -15.26 -21.85 3.64
CA LEU A 42 -14.62 -21.89 4.96
C LEU A 42 -14.76 -20.55 5.69
N PRO A 43 -14.82 -20.56 7.03
CA PRO A 43 -14.84 -19.32 7.79
C PRO A 43 -13.49 -18.58 7.64
N PRO A 44 -13.52 -17.23 7.61
CA PRO A 44 -12.30 -16.44 7.62
C PRO A 44 -11.52 -16.64 8.93
N PRO A 45 -10.19 -16.42 8.93
CA PRO A 45 -9.37 -16.56 10.13
C PRO A 45 -9.74 -15.58 11.27
N ALA A 46 -10.47 -14.51 10.96
CA ALA A 46 -11.07 -13.63 11.95
C ALA A 46 -12.38 -13.03 11.39
N PRO A 47 -13.34 -12.62 12.25
CA PRO A 47 -14.64 -12.12 11.79
C PRO A 47 -14.60 -10.70 11.22
N PHE A 48 -13.57 -9.90 11.54
CA PHE A 48 -13.41 -8.51 11.10
C PHE A 48 -11.92 -8.14 10.97
N PRO A 49 -11.61 -7.07 10.22
CA PRO A 49 -10.25 -6.54 10.16
C PRO A 49 -9.77 -6.06 11.54
N ALA A 50 -8.52 -6.35 11.86
CA ALA A 50 -7.88 -5.94 13.11
C ALA A 50 -6.64 -5.09 12.84
N ASN A 51 -6.47 -4.06 13.65
CA ASN A 51 -5.34 -3.14 13.61
C ASN A 51 -4.75 -2.97 15.02
N GLY A 52 -3.43 -3.00 15.13
CA GLY A 52 -2.69 -2.86 16.38
C GLY A 52 -1.19 -2.93 16.11
N HIS A 53 -0.50 -3.88 16.74
CA HIS A 53 0.90 -4.18 16.41
C HIS A 53 1.00 -4.96 15.08
N GLY A 54 0.42 -4.43 14.02
CA GLY A 54 0.21 -5.01 12.71
C GLY A 54 -1.22 -4.82 12.24
N ASN A 55 -1.52 -5.27 11.02
CA ASN A 55 -2.84 -5.19 10.41
C ASN A 55 -3.22 -6.55 9.83
N VAL A 56 -4.44 -7.01 10.10
CA VAL A 56 -5.01 -8.21 9.49
C VAL A 56 -6.27 -7.83 8.75
N VAL A 57 -6.36 -8.19 7.48
CA VAL A 57 -7.62 -8.25 6.73
C VAL A 57 -7.94 -9.73 6.55
N PRO A 58 -8.96 -10.24 7.25
CA PRO A 58 -9.20 -11.68 7.32
C PRO A 58 -9.88 -12.25 6.08
N SER A 59 -10.50 -11.38 5.27
CA SER A 59 -11.23 -11.81 4.08
C SER A 59 -11.35 -10.70 3.06
N PHE A 60 -10.92 -10.99 1.83
CA PHE A 60 -11.25 -10.22 0.64
C PHE A 60 -11.38 -11.16 -0.57
N GLY A 61 -12.19 -10.76 -1.55
CA GLY A 61 -12.36 -11.53 -2.78
C GLY A 61 -11.14 -11.40 -3.68
N LEU A 62 -10.71 -12.50 -4.27
CA LEU A 62 -9.77 -12.49 -5.39
C LEU A 62 -10.60 -12.46 -6.69
N CYS A 63 -10.36 -11.46 -7.54
CA CYS A 63 -10.94 -11.45 -8.88
C CYS A 63 -10.20 -12.52 -9.71
N SER A 64 -10.89 -13.58 -10.13
CA SER A 64 -10.38 -14.44 -11.19
C SER A 64 -10.58 -13.72 -12.52
N ASN A 65 -9.54 -13.58 -13.33
CA ASN A 65 -9.65 -13.04 -14.69
C ASN A 65 -10.33 -14.03 -15.66
N ASN A 66 -10.89 -15.13 -15.17
CA ASN A 66 -11.54 -16.18 -15.94
C ASN A 66 -13.04 -16.22 -15.64
N GLU A 67 -13.82 -15.46 -16.41
CA GLU A 67 -15.29 -15.45 -16.35
C GLU A 67 -15.96 -16.76 -16.80
N SER A 68 -15.17 -17.77 -17.22
CA SER A 68 -15.68 -18.97 -17.92
C SER A 68 -15.79 -20.21 -17.04
N ALA A 69 -15.37 -20.20 -15.79
CA ALA A 69 -15.50 -21.34 -14.90
C ALA A 69 -16.35 -20.93 -13.69
N GLY A 70 -17.45 -21.63 -13.43
CA GLY A 70 -18.26 -21.52 -12.21
C GLY A 70 -17.47 -21.95 -10.95
N GLU A 71 -16.24 -21.51 -10.83
CA GLU A 71 -15.36 -21.78 -9.71
C GLU A 71 -15.75 -20.94 -8.52
N ALA A 72 -15.91 -21.58 -7.39
CA ALA A 72 -16.15 -20.98 -6.09
C ALA A 72 -15.16 -19.84 -5.87
N PHE A 73 -15.66 -18.61 -5.66
CA PHE A 73 -14.85 -17.42 -5.39
C PHE A 73 -13.81 -17.75 -4.31
N GLU A 74 -12.54 -17.74 -4.69
CA GLU A 74 -11.46 -17.83 -3.73
C GLU A 74 -11.43 -16.56 -2.89
N ARG A 75 -11.25 -16.73 -1.60
CA ARG A 75 -11.01 -15.63 -0.67
C ARG A 75 -9.56 -15.66 -0.20
N ALA A 76 -9.07 -14.50 0.16
CA ALA A 76 -7.75 -14.35 0.73
C ALA A 76 -7.79 -13.60 2.06
N TRP A 77 -6.80 -13.89 2.90
CA TRP A 77 -6.45 -13.11 4.06
C TRP A 77 -5.09 -12.45 3.83
N ILE A 78 -4.83 -11.34 4.51
CA ILE A 78 -3.54 -10.64 4.45
C ILE A 78 -3.14 -10.18 5.85
N MET A 79 -1.86 -10.33 6.16
CA MET A 79 -1.22 -9.85 7.38
C MET A 79 -0.02 -8.97 7.01
N GLY A 80 0.11 -7.83 7.64
CA GLY A 80 1.25 -6.94 7.42
C GLY A 80 1.15 -5.66 8.23
N SER A 81 2.01 -4.71 7.93
CA SER A 81 3.09 -4.76 6.96
C SER A 81 4.42 -4.42 7.60
N THR A 82 5.52 -4.65 6.88
CA THR A 82 6.81 -4.06 7.23
C THR A 82 6.85 -2.58 6.85
N PHE A 83 7.83 -1.85 7.40
CA PHE A 83 8.11 -0.43 7.10
C PHE A 83 9.63 -0.25 6.95
N GLU A 84 10.14 -0.54 5.77
CA GLU A 84 11.56 -0.51 5.46
C GLU A 84 11.90 0.81 4.77
N ARG A 85 12.41 1.74 5.58
CA ARG A 85 12.72 3.10 5.11
C ARG A 85 13.92 3.12 4.19
N ASN A 86 13.85 3.93 3.12
CA ASN A 86 14.89 4.09 2.11
C ASN A 86 15.23 2.79 1.36
N VAL A 87 14.31 1.83 1.35
CA VAL A 87 14.43 0.59 0.59
C VAL A 87 13.48 0.65 -0.60
N THR A 88 14.00 0.45 -1.80
CA THR A 88 13.26 0.54 -3.08
C THR A 88 13.34 -0.75 -3.89
N GLU A 89 14.22 -1.68 -3.54
CA GLU A 89 14.45 -2.91 -4.28
C GLU A 89 13.20 -3.79 -4.31
N LEU A 90 12.77 -4.13 -5.53
CA LEU A 90 11.70 -5.05 -5.82
C LEU A 90 12.13 -5.99 -6.97
N PRO A 91 11.84 -7.29 -6.86
CA PRO A 91 11.24 -7.97 -5.71
C PRO A 91 12.16 -7.97 -4.48
N ALA A 92 11.56 -8.14 -3.29
CA ALA A 92 12.35 -8.33 -2.07
C ALA A 92 13.20 -9.62 -2.16
N SER A 93 14.40 -9.62 -1.57
CA SER A 93 15.24 -10.80 -1.52
C SER A 93 14.56 -11.94 -0.75
N ALA A 94 14.97 -13.20 -0.99
CA ALA A 94 14.44 -14.36 -0.27
C ALA A 94 14.65 -14.23 1.26
N ALA A 95 15.78 -13.66 1.68
CA ALA A 95 16.07 -13.39 3.08
C ALA A 95 15.12 -12.35 3.68
N ASP A 96 14.85 -11.24 2.96
CA ASP A 96 13.91 -10.21 3.40
C ASP A 96 12.47 -10.75 3.48
N GLN A 97 12.06 -11.56 2.51
CA GLN A 97 10.74 -12.21 2.52
C GLN A 97 10.59 -13.11 3.75
N GLN A 98 11.60 -13.92 4.04
CA GLN A 98 11.61 -14.81 5.20
C GLN A 98 11.54 -14.03 6.51
N ALA A 99 12.31 -12.96 6.64
CA ALA A 99 12.28 -12.07 7.80
C ALA A 99 10.92 -11.39 7.95
N ALA A 100 10.29 -10.97 6.84
CA ALA A 100 8.96 -10.39 6.84
C ALA A 100 7.90 -11.42 7.31
N HIS A 101 7.93 -12.64 6.79
CA HIS A 101 7.02 -13.71 7.23
C HIS A 101 7.16 -14.00 8.73
N ALA A 102 8.39 -14.11 9.25
CA ALA A 102 8.63 -14.32 10.68
C ALA A 102 8.07 -13.16 11.51
N SER A 103 8.36 -11.92 11.13
CA SER A 103 7.82 -10.73 11.81
C SER A 103 6.28 -10.68 11.78
N HIS A 104 5.67 -11.03 10.66
CA HIS A 104 4.20 -11.05 10.55
C HIS A 104 3.61 -12.17 11.41
N TRP A 105 4.27 -13.31 11.48
CA TRP A 105 3.86 -14.41 12.35
C TRP A 105 3.86 -14.00 13.83
N ASP A 106 4.92 -13.39 14.33
CA ASP A 106 5.02 -12.90 15.70
C ASP A 106 3.92 -11.88 16.02
N LYS A 107 3.70 -10.94 15.10
CA LYS A 107 2.62 -9.94 15.24
C LYS A 107 1.24 -10.56 15.25
N LEU A 108 0.99 -11.56 14.41
CA LEU A 108 -0.30 -12.26 14.34
C LEU A 108 -0.60 -13.00 15.64
N GLN A 109 0.40 -13.68 16.22
CA GLN A 109 0.27 -14.38 17.49
C GLN A 109 -0.17 -13.43 18.63
N THR A 110 0.38 -12.21 18.64
CA THR A 110 0.05 -11.20 19.64
C THR A 110 -1.31 -10.53 19.37
N LEU A 111 -1.59 -10.19 18.10
CA LEU A 111 -2.77 -9.41 17.73
C LEU A 111 -4.04 -10.24 17.73
N LEU A 112 -3.99 -11.46 17.20
CA LEU A 112 -5.14 -12.35 17.02
C LEU A 112 -4.76 -13.81 17.31
N PRO A 113 -4.59 -14.21 18.59
CA PRO A 113 -4.14 -15.57 18.95
C PRO A 113 -4.98 -16.70 18.37
N THR A 114 -6.27 -16.49 18.21
CA THR A 114 -7.17 -17.49 17.62
C THR A 114 -6.92 -17.67 16.12
N ALA A 115 -6.77 -16.57 15.38
CA ALA A 115 -6.40 -16.63 13.96
C ALA A 115 -5.00 -17.24 13.77
N ALA A 116 -4.06 -16.89 14.67
CA ALA A 116 -2.73 -17.47 14.65
C ALA A 116 -2.78 -19.00 14.79
N ARG A 117 -3.54 -19.55 15.77
CA ARG A 117 -3.71 -21.00 15.89
C ARG A 117 -4.25 -21.67 14.63
N GLN A 118 -5.19 -21.02 13.94
CA GLN A 118 -5.76 -21.53 12.69
C GLN A 118 -4.75 -21.51 11.54
N LEU A 119 -3.89 -20.48 11.47
CA LEU A 119 -2.92 -20.30 10.41
C LEU A 119 -1.54 -20.90 10.72
N ALA A 120 -1.30 -21.41 11.95
CA ALA A 120 -0.02 -21.96 12.38
C ALA A 120 0.58 -22.97 11.40
N PRO A 121 -0.15 -24.01 10.93
CA PRO A 121 0.45 -24.99 10.03
C PRO A 121 0.98 -24.38 8.73
N ARG A 122 0.35 -23.30 8.24
CA ARG A 122 0.73 -22.60 7.02
C ARG A 122 1.99 -21.77 7.20
N PHE A 123 2.09 -21.02 8.30
CA PHE A 123 3.26 -20.21 8.64
C PHE A 123 4.46 -21.09 8.99
N GLU A 124 4.26 -22.17 9.76
CA GLU A 124 5.30 -23.13 10.10
C GLU A 124 5.90 -23.78 8.85
N ALA A 125 5.06 -24.26 7.93
CA ALA A 125 5.50 -24.80 6.65
C ALA A 125 6.29 -23.74 5.84
N ARG A 126 5.81 -22.49 5.77
CA ARG A 126 6.49 -21.41 5.04
C ARG A 126 7.84 -21.05 5.67
N LEU A 127 7.92 -21.02 6.99
CA LEU A 127 9.14 -20.68 7.71
C LEU A 127 10.18 -21.82 7.68
N ALA A 128 9.74 -23.08 7.64
CA ALA A 128 10.63 -24.24 7.51
C ALA A 128 11.21 -24.41 6.10
N HIS A 129 10.46 -24.03 5.04
CA HIS A 129 10.80 -24.30 3.64
C HIS A 129 11.13 -23.01 2.85
N ALA A 130 11.94 -22.14 3.41
CA ALA A 130 12.27 -20.83 2.83
C ALA A 130 12.88 -20.84 1.41
N ALA A 131 13.35 -21.98 0.90
CA ALA A 131 14.11 -22.07 -0.33
C ALA A 131 13.67 -23.19 -1.30
N GLU A 132 12.64 -23.97 -0.98
CA GLU A 132 12.23 -25.08 -1.87
C GLU A 132 11.19 -24.60 -2.89
N THR A 133 11.59 -24.70 -4.17
CA THR A 133 10.68 -24.60 -5.33
C THR A 133 9.89 -25.90 -5.41
N THR A 134 8.76 -25.98 -4.71
CA THR A 134 7.80 -27.04 -4.90
C THR A 134 6.79 -26.62 -5.96
N ASP A 135 6.31 -27.56 -6.79
CA ASP A 135 5.24 -27.31 -7.79
C ASP A 135 3.90 -26.87 -7.15
N THR A 136 3.81 -26.93 -5.83
CA THR A 136 2.63 -26.52 -5.09
C THR A 136 2.79 -25.08 -4.61
N PRO A 137 1.83 -24.17 -4.89
CA PRO A 137 1.87 -22.80 -4.38
C PRO A 137 2.03 -22.77 -2.85
N PRO A 138 2.89 -21.90 -2.31
CA PRO A 138 3.11 -21.84 -0.87
C PRO A 138 1.79 -21.44 -0.17
N ALA A 139 1.51 -22.11 0.97
CA ALA A 139 0.31 -21.83 1.77
C ALA A 139 0.27 -20.38 2.33
N VAL A 140 1.44 -19.72 2.40
CA VAL A 140 1.61 -18.31 2.70
C VAL A 140 2.47 -17.68 1.60
N GLU A 141 1.87 -16.77 0.89
CA GLU A 141 2.47 -16.02 -0.21
C GLU A 141 3.01 -14.67 0.28
N HIS A 142 3.85 -14.06 -0.53
CA HIS A 142 4.50 -12.78 -0.27
C HIS A 142 4.08 -11.74 -1.32
N TRP A 143 3.91 -10.49 -0.89
CA TRP A 143 3.80 -9.35 -1.78
C TRP A 143 4.50 -8.14 -1.17
N ALA A 144 5.12 -7.32 -2.01
CA ALA A 144 5.82 -6.12 -1.61
C ALA A 144 5.55 -4.96 -2.57
N ALA A 145 5.55 -3.74 -2.03
CA ALA A 145 5.51 -2.51 -2.81
C ALA A 145 6.23 -1.37 -2.09
N VAL A 146 6.64 -0.36 -2.85
CA VAL A 146 7.28 0.85 -2.32
C VAL A 146 6.26 1.97 -2.20
N ARG A 147 6.12 2.50 -1.00
CA ARG A 147 5.30 3.67 -0.67
C ARG A 147 6.16 4.93 -0.78
N CYS A 148 5.54 6.06 -1.12
CA CYS A 148 6.13 7.39 -1.01
C CYS A 148 5.54 8.10 0.21
N THR A 149 6.38 8.64 1.08
CA THR A 149 5.97 9.35 2.30
C THR A 149 6.64 10.71 2.40
N ALA A 150 5.92 11.72 2.90
CA ALA A 150 6.49 12.97 3.38
C ALA A 150 6.92 12.82 4.87
N PRO A 151 7.81 13.68 5.40
CA PRO A 151 8.25 13.64 6.79
C PRO A 151 7.12 13.71 7.81
N ASP A 152 6.11 14.52 7.54
CA ASP A 152 4.89 14.69 8.35
C ASP A 152 3.85 13.57 8.14
N ARG A 153 4.12 12.65 7.21
CA ARG A 153 3.24 11.53 6.84
C ARG A 153 1.88 11.96 6.27
N LEU A 154 1.76 13.19 5.77
CA LEU A 154 0.56 13.66 5.09
C LEU A 154 0.78 13.68 3.57
N PRO A 155 -0.27 13.45 2.76
CA PRO A 155 -0.21 13.64 1.32
C PRO A 155 0.18 15.07 0.93
N ILE A 156 0.77 15.21 -0.25
CA ILE A 156 1.10 16.50 -0.85
C ILE A 156 0.22 16.68 -2.09
N VAL A 157 -0.61 17.73 -2.07
CA VAL A 157 -1.56 18.05 -3.15
C VAL A 157 -1.48 19.54 -3.48
N GLY A 158 -1.23 19.90 -4.73
CA GLY A 158 -1.19 21.30 -5.13
C GLY A 158 -0.27 21.59 -6.30
N PRO A 159 -0.07 22.87 -6.64
CA PRO A 159 0.91 23.27 -7.65
C PRO A 159 2.33 22.96 -7.18
N VAL A 160 3.20 22.57 -8.09
CA VAL A 160 4.63 22.36 -7.78
C VAL A 160 5.30 23.71 -7.53
N ASP A 161 5.06 24.64 -8.41
CA ASP A 161 5.43 26.05 -8.30
C ASP A 161 4.48 26.86 -9.19
N ALA A 162 3.58 27.58 -8.58
CA ALA A 162 2.53 28.30 -9.31
C ALA A 162 3.10 29.42 -10.22
N GLN A 163 4.27 29.96 -9.87
CA GLN A 163 4.89 31.07 -10.61
C GLN A 163 5.90 30.56 -11.64
N ALA A 164 6.83 29.69 -11.23
CA ALA A 164 7.92 29.25 -12.10
C ALA A 164 7.48 28.09 -13.03
N LEU A 165 6.51 27.27 -12.62
CA LEU A 165 6.03 26.09 -13.34
C LEU A 165 4.49 26.08 -13.43
N PRO A 166 3.88 27.09 -14.07
CA PRO A 166 2.43 27.17 -14.18
C PRO A 166 1.88 25.93 -14.90
N GLY A 167 0.83 25.32 -14.36
CA GLY A 167 0.21 24.12 -14.89
C GLY A 167 0.86 22.80 -14.42
N LEU A 168 1.97 22.81 -13.68
CA LEU A 168 2.53 21.61 -13.09
C LEU A 168 2.03 21.41 -11.65
N TRP A 169 1.37 20.28 -11.43
CA TRP A 169 0.71 19.91 -10.17
C TRP A 169 1.25 18.60 -9.62
N VAL A 170 1.03 18.36 -8.33
CA VAL A 170 1.42 17.13 -7.67
C VAL A 170 0.28 16.58 -6.81
N CYS A 171 0.17 15.25 -6.77
CA CYS A 171 -0.68 14.49 -5.85
C CYS A 171 0.08 13.24 -5.44
N THR A 172 0.81 13.29 -4.32
CA THR A 172 1.77 12.24 -3.93
C THR A 172 1.86 12.08 -2.40
N ALA A 173 2.80 11.28 -1.94
CA ALA A 173 3.11 11.03 -0.53
C ALA A 173 1.94 10.40 0.28
N MET A 174 1.11 9.57 -0.34
CA MET A 174 -0.02 8.90 0.30
C MET A 174 0.40 7.94 1.43
N GLY A 175 1.64 7.47 1.42
CA GLY A 175 2.19 6.53 2.40
C GLY A 175 1.39 5.24 2.48
N ALA A 176 1.10 4.80 3.71
CA ALA A 176 0.32 3.57 3.96
C ALA A 176 -1.21 3.79 3.91
N ARG A 177 -1.67 5.02 3.65
CA ARG A 177 -3.10 5.39 3.68
C ARG A 177 -3.66 5.75 2.31
N GLY A 178 -3.00 5.30 1.24
CA GLY A 178 -3.39 5.63 -0.13
C GLY A 178 -4.82 5.26 -0.46
N LEU A 179 -5.29 4.08 -0.11
CA LEU A 179 -6.67 3.64 -0.36
C LEU A 179 -7.72 4.54 0.30
N THR A 180 -7.41 5.09 1.48
CA THR A 180 -8.32 5.99 2.19
C THR A 180 -8.24 7.42 1.69
N LEU A 181 -7.02 7.90 1.37
CA LEU A 181 -6.78 9.32 1.11
C LEU A 181 -6.77 9.68 -0.37
N ALA A 182 -6.58 8.73 -1.28
CA ALA A 182 -6.40 9.01 -2.70
C ALA A 182 -7.63 9.70 -3.31
N LEU A 183 -8.85 9.24 -3.00
CA LEU A 183 -10.09 9.85 -3.48
C LEU A 183 -10.22 11.29 -2.97
N LEU A 184 -10.04 11.50 -1.67
CA LEU A 184 -10.11 12.83 -1.06
C LEU A 184 -9.05 13.79 -1.64
N CYS A 185 -7.83 13.29 -1.86
CA CYS A 185 -6.76 14.07 -2.48
C CYS A 185 -7.05 14.37 -3.95
N GLY A 186 -7.69 13.46 -4.67
CA GLY A 186 -8.17 13.66 -6.03
C GLY A 186 -9.22 14.76 -6.11
N GLU A 187 -10.23 14.71 -5.24
CA GLU A 187 -11.27 15.74 -5.14
C GLU A 187 -10.69 17.10 -4.74
N LEU A 188 -9.75 17.14 -3.78
CA LEU A 188 -9.06 18.36 -3.39
C LEU A 188 -8.24 18.95 -4.56
N LEU A 189 -7.59 18.12 -5.35
CA LEU A 189 -6.86 18.53 -6.54
C LEU A 189 -7.82 19.11 -7.60
N ALA A 190 -8.90 18.41 -7.89
CA ALA A 190 -9.91 18.84 -8.87
C ALA A 190 -10.54 20.18 -8.47
N ALA A 191 -10.93 20.32 -7.21
CA ALA A 191 -11.49 21.56 -6.70
C ALA A 191 -10.52 22.75 -6.83
N ARG A 192 -9.23 22.52 -6.55
CA ARG A 192 -8.19 23.57 -6.74
C ARG A 192 -7.97 23.93 -8.20
N LEU A 193 -7.97 22.96 -9.10
CA LEU A 193 -7.79 23.18 -10.55
C LEU A 193 -8.95 23.99 -11.15
N ASN A 194 -10.17 23.77 -10.65
CA ASN A 194 -11.39 24.39 -11.18
C ASN A 194 -11.88 25.59 -10.37
N ALA A 195 -11.12 26.00 -9.34
CA ALA A 195 -11.53 27.07 -8.40
C ALA A 195 -12.90 26.80 -7.73
N GLU A 196 -13.19 25.55 -7.43
CA GLU A 196 -14.40 25.09 -6.76
C GLU A 196 -14.25 25.13 -5.23
N PRO A 197 -15.37 25.08 -4.47
CA PRO A 197 -15.33 24.90 -3.03
C PRO A 197 -14.53 23.64 -2.65
N LEU A 198 -13.62 23.79 -1.68
CA LEU A 198 -12.77 22.66 -1.26
C LEU A 198 -13.59 21.62 -0.49
N PRO A 199 -13.30 20.31 -0.66
CA PRO A 199 -13.98 19.23 0.06
C PRO A 199 -13.56 19.11 1.54
N LEU A 200 -12.68 20.00 2.00
CA LEU A 200 -12.11 20.06 3.35
C LEU A 200 -12.19 21.50 3.90
N ASP A 201 -12.17 21.61 5.22
CA ASP A 201 -11.94 22.89 5.86
C ASP A 201 -10.58 23.49 5.51
N ALA A 202 -10.44 24.81 5.68
CA ALA A 202 -9.23 25.53 5.29
C ALA A 202 -7.97 25.07 6.04
N LYS A 203 -8.08 24.54 7.26
CA LYS A 203 -6.95 24.03 8.05
C LYS A 203 -6.45 22.72 7.47
N LEU A 204 -7.36 21.78 7.21
CA LEU A 204 -7.02 20.48 6.62
C LEU A 204 -6.53 20.63 5.17
N ALA A 205 -7.16 21.48 4.38
CA ALA A 205 -6.73 21.78 3.01
C ALA A 205 -5.29 22.35 2.98
N ARG A 206 -4.93 23.24 3.92
CA ARG A 206 -3.56 23.74 4.07
C ARG A 206 -2.59 22.65 4.52
N ALA A 207 -3.01 21.77 5.44
CA ALA A 207 -2.18 20.65 5.89
C ALA A 207 -1.85 19.65 4.78
N LEU A 208 -2.59 19.62 3.68
CA LEU A 208 -2.32 18.81 2.50
C LEU A 208 -1.69 19.61 1.34
N SER A 209 -1.51 20.94 1.50
CA SER A 209 -0.95 21.77 0.43
C SER A 209 0.52 21.43 0.14
N SER A 210 0.90 21.52 -1.13
CA SER A 210 2.30 21.47 -1.58
C SER A 210 3.16 22.61 -1.02
N GLU A 211 2.53 23.74 -0.69
CA GLU A 211 3.19 24.95 -0.16
C GLU A 211 3.61 24.83 1.32
N ARG A 212 3.17 23.77 2.03
CA ARG A 212 3.51 23.57 3.44
C ARG A 212 4.90 22.99 3.67
N MET A 213 5.56 22.55 2.60
CA MET A 213 6.83 21.83 2.62
C MET A 213 8.02 22.76 2.35
#